data_d08f087a62e646b6035378257fa8d248
#
_entry.id   d08f087a62e646b6035378257fa8d248
#
_cell.length_a   1.000
_cell.length_b   1.000
_cell.length_c   1.000
_cell.angle_alpha   90.00
_cell.angle_beta   90.00
_cell.angle_gamma   90.00
#
_symmetry.space_group_name_H-M   'P 1'
#
loop_
_entity.id
_entity.type
_entity.pdbx_description
1 polymer ?
#
loop_
_entity_poly.entity_id
_entity_poly.type
_entity_poly.pdbx_seq_one_letter_code
_entity_poly.pdbx_strand_id
1 'polypeptide(L)'
;MIKLLAVTLLALSIHGYPIDPVPFTSVKVTDAFWGQRLKASREVTVPLAFSKCXXXXXXXXXXXXXXETGRYDNFVKAAHPSDEYEVKGYSFDDTDVYKTIEGASYLLQTYPDKKLEAYIDSVLVLVAAAQEPDGYLYTARTMNPKHPHEWAGSKRWEKVEELSHEFYNLGHMVEGAIAHYQATGKRSFLDIAIRYADCVCREIGDAPGQVVAVPGHQIAEMALAKLYLVXXXXRNT
;
A
#
# COMPACT_ATOMS: atom_id res chain seq x y z
N MET A 1 32.36 -15.92 -34.35
CA MET A 1 31.92 -14.61 -34.88
C MET A 1 30.40 -14.47 -34.96
N ILE A 2 29.65 -15.49 -35.35
CA ILE A 2 28.18 -15.43 -35.49
C ILE A 2 27.46 -15.21 -34.14
N LYS A 3 27.95 -15.80 -33.04
CA LYS A 3 27.34 -15.66 -31.72
C LYS A 3 27.49 -14.25 -31.09
N LEU A 4 28.56 -13.56 -31.42
CA LEU A 4 28.79 -12.19 -30.93
C LEU A 4 27.88 -11.17 -31.64
N LEU A 5 27.58 -11.42 -32.91
CA LEU A 5 26.72 -10.56 -33.72
C LEU A 5 25.25 -10.63 -33.27
N ALA A 6 24.81 -11.83 -32.82
CA ALA A 6 23.43 -12.03 -32.34
C ALA A 6 23.18 -11.31 -31.01
N VAL A 7 24.18 -11.29 -30.11
CA VAL A 7 24.07 -10.61 -28.83
C VAL A 7 24.06 -9.08 -29.04
N THR A 8 24.82 -8.58 -29.97
CA THR A 8 24.87 -7.13 -30.24
C THR A 8 23.59 -6.64 -30.91
N LEU A 9 22.93 -7.46 -31.72
CA LEU A 9 21.66 -7.11 -32.34
C LEU A 9 20.49 -7.14 -31.34
N LEU A 10 20.55 -8.03 -30.34
CA LEU A 10 19.54 -8.05 -29.26
C LEU A 10 19.64 -6.82 -28.37
N ALA A 11 20.84 -6.32 -28.13
CA ALA A 11 21.06 -5.13 -27.29
C ALA A 11 20.60 -3.82 -27.95
N LEU A 12 20.46 -3.82 -29.29
CA LEU A 12 20.03 -2.62 -30.01
C LEU A 12 18.51 -2.51 -30.18
N SER A 13 17.75 -3.48 -29.65
CA SER A 13 16.29 -3.52 -29.84
C SER A 13 15.49 -3.02 -28.65
N ILE A 14 16.14 -2.51 -27.59
CA ILE A 14 15.42 -1.96 -26.45
C ILE A 14 15.04 -0.50 -26.79
N HIS A 15 13.99 -0.38 -27.58
CA HIS A 15 13.35 0.91 -27.75
C HIS A 15 12.49 1.15 -26.51
N GLY A 16 12.80 2.21 -25.76
CA GLY A 16 11.94 2.63 -24.67
C GLY A 16 10.54 2.94 -25.20
N TYR A 17 9.54 2.78 -24.35
CA TYR A 17 8.18 3.16 -24.71
C TYR A 17 8.19 4.65 -25.09
N PRO A 18 7.61 5.02 -26.23
CA PRO A 18 7.78 6.38 -26.76
C PRO A 18 6.99 7.47 -26.02
N ILE A 19 6.23 7.10 -25.00
CA ILE A 19 5.44 8.04 -24.21
C ILE A 19 5.95 8.02 -22.77
N ASP A 20 6.41 9.16 -22.28
CA ASP A 20 6.82 9.31 -20.89
C ASP A 20 5.69 9.96 -20.09
N PRO A 21 5.27 9.36 -18.97
CA PRO A 21 4.22 9.95 -18.14
C PRO A 21 4.71 11.25 -17.48
N VAL A 22 3.90 12.27 -17.48
CA VAL A 22 4.21 13.50 -16.74
C VAL A 22 4.06 13.20 -15.24
N PRO A 23 5.11 13.42 -14.43
CA PRO A 23 4.97 13.22 -12.99
C PRO A 23 3.84 14.09 -12.42
N PHE A 24 2.99 13.51 -11.56
CA PHE A 24 1.89 14.29 -10.97
C PHE A 24 2.41 15.50 -10.19
N THR A 25 3.63 15.41 -9.67
CA THR A 25 4.30 16.51 -8.96
C THR A 25 4.55 17.72 -9.86
N SER A 26 4.51 17.55 -11.18
CA SER A 26 4.70 18.63 -12.16
C SER A 26 3.38 19.15 -12.71
N VAL A 27 2.23 18.60 -12.27
CA VAL A 27 0.92 18.98 -12.78
C VAL A 27 0.25 19.96 -11.82
N LYS A 28 -0.28 21.06 -12.37
CA LYS A 28 -0.99 22.07 -11.58
C LYS A 28 -2.38 22.28 -12.19
N VAL A 29 -3.40 22.01 -11.39
CA VAL A 29 -4.78 22.17 -11.81
C VAL A 29 -5.21 23.63 -11.55
N THR A 30 -5.60 24.34 -12.61
CA THR A 30 -5.95 25.77 -12.52
C THR A 30 -7.38 26.06 -12.96
N ASP A 31 -8.11 25.07 -13.46
CA ASP A 31 -9.48 25.26 -13.95
C ASP A 31 -10.50 25.23 -12.80
N ALA A 32 -11.69 25.79 -13.07
CA ALA A 32 -12.74 25.90 -12.07
C ALA A 32 -13.43 24.56 -11.77
N PHE A 33 -13.44 23.64 -12.74
CA PHE A 33 -14.15 22.36 -12.59
C PHE A 33 -13.35 21.40 -11.68
N TRP A 34 -12.12 21.08 -12.05
CA TRP A 34 -11.29 20.16 -11.27
C TRP A 34 -10.78 20.79 -9.97
N GLY A 35 -10.53 22.12 -10.00
CA GLY A 35 -10.11 22.84 -8.80
C GLY A 35 -11.10 22.72 -7.66
N GLN A 36 -12.43 22.80 -7.95
CA GLN A 36 -13.46 22.62 -6.93
C GLN A 36 -13.47 21.20 -6.38
N ARG A 37 -13.23 20.20 -7.22
CA ARG A 37 -13.18 18.80 -6.80
C ARG A 37 -11.96 18.52 -5.91
N LEU A 38 -10.80 19.07 -6.26
CA LEU A 38 -9.61 18.96 -5.41
C LEU A 38 -9.84 19.65 -4.07
N LYS A 39 -10.53 20.81 -4.06
CA LYS A 39 -10.89 21.50 -2.82
C LYS A 39 -11.78 20.60 -1.96
N ALA A 40 -12.83 20.02 -2.55
CA ALA A 40 -13.74 19.11 -1.84
C ALA A 40 -12.98 17.89 -1.30
N SER A 41 -12.07 17.32 -2.10
CA SER A 41 -11.24 16.20 -1.65
C SER A 41 -10.39 16.57 -0.43
N ARG A 42 -9.78 17.75 -0.47
CA ARG A 42 -8.92 18.23 0.63
C ARG A 42 -9.72 18.55 1.90
N GLU A 43 -10.84 19.25 1.76
CA GLU A 43 -11.57 19.80 2.91
C GLU A 43 -12.60 18.84 3.49
N VAL A 44 -13.08 17.88 2.71
CA VAL A 44 -14.15 16.97 3.12
C VAL A 44 -13.76 15.51 2.96
N THR A 45 -13.42 15.06 1.74
CA THR A 45 -13.31 13.63 1.44
C THR A 45 -12.18 12.95 2.22
N VAL A 46 -10.96 13.50 2.16
CA VAL A 46 -9.81 12.88 2.82
C VAL A 46 -9.95 12.94 4.35
N PRO A 47 -10.33 14.07 4.97
CA PRO A 47 -10.59 14.07 6.42
C PRO A 47 -11.68 13.07 6.83
N LEU A 48 -12.77 12.97 6.04
CA LEU A 48 -13.83 12.00 6.32
C LEU A 48 -13.31 10.56 6.18
N ALA A 49 -12.53 10.27 5.13
CA ALA A 49 -11.97 8.91 4.93
C ALA A 49 -11.10 8.50 6.13
N PHE A 50 -10.20 9.38 6.56
CA PHE A 50 -9.38 9.10 7.75
C PHE A 50 -10.25 8.91 9.01
N SER A 51 -11.30 9.72 9.19
CA SER A 51 -12.17 9.57 10.35
C SER A 51 -12.93 8.25 10.35
N LYS A 52 -13.20 7.70 9.20
CA LYS A 52 -13.84 6.37 9.07
C LYS A 52 -12.88 5.23 9.41
N CYS A 53 -11.61 5.41 9.23
CA CYS A 53 -10.60 4.44 9.67
C CYS A 53 -10.36 4.44 11.16
N UNK A 54 -10.75 5.37 11.83
CA UNK A 54 -10.48 5.50 13.22
C UNK A 54 -11.38 4.60 13.96
N UNK A 55 -10.97 4.08 14.97
CA UNK A 55 -11.72 3.18 15.82
C UNK A 55 -12.51 4.01 16.79
N UNK A 56 -13.24 3.59 17.38
CA UNK A 56 -14.14 4.18 18.29
C UNK A 56 -13.48 4.81 19.48
N UNK A 57 -12.61 4.27 19.83
CA UNK A 57 -12.01 4.69 21.04
C UNK A 57 -11.35 6.04 21.00
N UNK A 58 -10.84 6.28 20.15
CA UNK A 58 -10.12 7.49 20.17
C UNK A 58 -10.85 8.67 19.57
N UNK A 59 -11.76 8.41 19.06
CA UNK A 59 -12.28 9.54 18.47
C UNK A 59 -13.56 10.01 19.12
N UNK A 60 -13.45 10.21 19.97
CA UNK A 60 -14.54 10.81 20.64
C UNK A 60 -15.11 11.92 19.91
N UNK A 61 -14.89 12.14 19.14
CA UNK A 61 -15.59 13.24 18.61
C UNK A 61 -16.08 13.07 17.24
N UNK A 62 -16.11 12.55 16.74
CA UNK A 62 -16.70 12.66 15.53
C UNK A 62 -17.58 11.57 15.36
N UNK A 63 -18.37 11.66 16.02
CA UNK A 63 -19.37 10.75 16.00
C UNK A 63 -19.88 10.41 14.72
N UNK A 64 -19.58 10.26 14.07
CA UNK A 64 -20.40 9.84 13.07
C UNK A 64 -20.42 8.41 13.07
N UNK A 65 -21.25 8.13 13.35
CA UNK A 65 -21.57 6.83 13.31
C UNK A 65 -21.25 6.18 12.08
N UNK A 66 -20.55 6.36 11.78
CA UNK A 66 -20.33 5.54 10.74
C UNK A 66 -19.58 4.44 11.31
N UNK A 67 -19.97 3.69 11.27
CA UNK A 67 -19.41 2.74 11.63
C UNK A 67 -18.08 3.00 11.66
N GLU A 68 -17.71 3.06 12.62
CA GLU A 68 -16.32 3.08 13.03
C GLU A 68 -15.76 1.71 12.66
N THR A 69 -14.88 1.70 11.73
CA THR A 69 -14.51 0.43 11.09
C THR A 69 -13.36 -0.29 11.79
N GLY A 70 -12.64 0.43 12.69
CA GLY A 70 -11.53 -0.18 13.43
C GLY A 70 -10.30 -0.53 12.59
N ARG A 71 -10.12 0.12 11.44
CA ARG A 71 -8.96 -0.18 10.56
C ARG A 71 -7.64 0.06 11.29
N TYR A 72 -7.55 1.16 12.06
CA TYR A 72 -6.33 1.44 12.82
C TYR A 72 -6.14 0.42 13.95
N ASP A 73 -7.25 -0.01 14.58
CA ASP A 73 -7.20 -1.01 15.66
C ASP A 73 -6.64 -2.35 15.14
N ASN A 74 -6.92 -2.68 13.87
CA ASN A 74 -6.38 -3.91 13.26
C ASN A 74 -4.85 -3.88 13.25
N PHE A 75 -4.24 -2.73 12.91
CA PHE A 75 -2.78 -2.60 12.96
C PHE A 75 -2.26 -2.69 14.40
N VAL A 76 -2.93 -2.04 15.36
CA VAL A 76 -2.54 -2.11 16.78
C VAL A 76 -2.60 -3.57 17.27
N LYS A 77 -3.67 -4.29 16.92
CA LYS A 77 -3.83 -5.71 17.28
C LYS A 77 -2.77 -6.58 16.60
N ALA A 78 -2.48 -6.32 15.33
CA ALA A 78 -1.46 -7.09 14.60
C ALA A 78 -0.06 -6.87 15.16
N ALA A 79 0.20 -5.68 15.74
CA ALA A 79 1.47 -5.40 16.44
C ALA A 79 1.60 -6.20 17.75
N HIS A 80 0.48 -6.65 18.32
CA HIS A 80 0.44 -7.40 19.59
C HIS A 80 -0.56 -8.56 19.45
N PRO A 81 -0.24 -9.59 18.64
CA PRO A 81 -1.20 -10.66 18.34
C PRO A 81 -1.72 -11.39 19.59
N SER A 82 -2.99 -11.80 19.55
CA SER A 82 -3.61 -12.54 20.66
C SER A 82 -4.68 -13.47 20.14
N ASP A 83 -4.75 -14.68 20.71
CA ASP A 83 -5.80 -15.65 20.42
C ASP A 83 -7.20 -15.16 20.85
N GLU A 84 -7.24 -14.11 21.68
CA GLU A 84 -8.50 -13.54 22.18
C GLU A 84 -9.13 -12.57 21.19
N TYR A 85 -8.40 -12.12 20.16
CA TYR A 85 -8.96 -11.15 19.22
C TYR A 85 -9.89 -11.83 18.22
N GLU A 86 -11.07 -11.29 18.09
CA GLU A 86 -12.00 -11.66 17.04
C GLU A 86 -11.63 -10.87 15.78
N VAL A 87 -11.34 -11.58 14.69
CA VAL A 87 -10.99 -10.97 13.41
C VAL A 87 -12.29 -10.66 12.66
N LYS A 88 -12.60 -9.39 12.49
CA LYS A 88 -13.85 -8.91 11.87
C LYS A 88 -13.56 -8.04 10.66
N GLY A 89 -14.61 -7.80 9.87
CA GLY A 89 -14.54 -6.96 8.68
C GLY A 89 -14.18 -7.78 7.46
N TYR A 90 -13.45 -7.16 6.55
CA TYR A 90 -13.00 -7.83 5.31
C TYR A 90 -11.51 -8.11 5.39
N SER A 91 -11.07 -9.16 4.70
CA SER A 91 -9.65 -9.52 4.65
C SER A 91 -8.77 -8.44 4.03
N PHE A 92 -9.38 -7.49 3.32
CA PHE A 92 -8.68 -6.40 2.65
C PHE A 92 -8.85 -5.03 3.33
N ASP A 93 -9.29 -5.00 4.57
CA ASP A 93 -9.56 -3.75 5.31
C ASP A 93 -8.32 -2.86 5.44
N ASP A 94 -7.12 -3.44 5.48
CA ASP A 94 -5.86 -2.68 5.51
C ASP A 94 -5.77 -1.68 4.35
N THR A 95 -6.32 -2.04 3.18
CA THR A 95 -6.23 -1.18 1.99
C THR A 95 -6.98 0.14 2.13
N ASP A 96 -7.99 0.21 3.01
CA ASP A 96 -8.71 1.47 3.24
C ASP A 96 -7.74 2.53 3.79
N VAL A 97 -6.83 2.12 4.66
CA VAL A 97 -5.80 3.01 5.21
C VAL A 97 -4.80 3.41 4.11
N TYR A 98 -4.31 2.42 3.34
CA TYR A 98 -3.31 2.67 2.29
C TYR A 98 -3.86 3.60 1.20
N LYS A 99 -5.08 3.36 0.73
CA LYS A 99 -5.74 4.19 -0.30
C LYS A 99 -6.00 5.61 0.20
N THR A 100 -6.36 5.74 1.48
CA THR A 100 -6.59 7.07 2.07
C THR A 100 -5.27 7.85 2.14
N ILE A 101 -4.17 7.19 2.53
CA ILE A 101 -2.84 7.82 2.53
C ILE A 101 -2.43 8.18 1.11
N GLU A 102 -2.71 7.32 0.13
CA GLU A 102 -2.41 7.59 -1.27
C GLU A 102 -3.10 8.88 -1.74
N GLY A 103 -4.42 8.95 -1.54
CA GLY A 103 -5.20 10.14 -1.93
C GLY A 103 -4.75 11.40 -1.20
N ALA A 104 -4.44 11.28 0.10
CA ALA A 104 -3.93 12.39 0.91
C ALA A 104 -2.56 12.86 0.38
N SER A 105 -1.71 11.93 -0.06
CA SER A 105 -0.38 12.26 -0.59
C SER A 105 -0.46 13.07 -1.87
N TYR A 106 -1.38 12.71 -2.78
CA TYR A 106 -1.62 13.52 -3.99
C TYR A 106 -2.07 14.93 -3.63
N LEU A 107 -2.88 15.07 -2.58
CA LEU A 107 -3.31 16.41 -2.12
C LEU A 107 -2.16 17.20 -1.48
N LEU A 108 -1.31 16.55 -0.68
CA LEU A 108 -0.15 17.20 -0.06
C LEU A 108 0.79 17.79 -1.09
N GLN A 109 0.92 17.14 -2.25
CA GLN A 109 1.76 17.64 -3.34
C GLN A 109 1.23 18.97 -3.89
N THR A 110 -0.11 19.05 -4.01
CA THR A 110 -0.75 20.25 -4.57
C THR A 110 -0.96 21.34 -3.50
N TYR A 111 -1.31 20.93 -2.29
CA TYR A 111 -1.64 21.81 -1.17
C TYR A 111 -0.89 21.36 0.08
N PRO A 112 0.37 21.78 0.25
CA PRO A 112 1.15 21.36 1.41
C PRO A 112 0.45 21.68 2.74
N ASP A 113 0.35 20.69 3.62
CA ASP A 113 -0.34 20.79 4.91
C ASP A 113 0.43 19.98 5.96
N LYS A 114 1.15 20.69 6.83
CA LYS A 114 1.98 20.07 7.86
C LYS A 114 1.16 19.28 8.89
N LYS A 115 -0.11 19.64 9.13
CA LYS A 115 -0.96 18.89 10.05
C LYS A 115 -1.38 17.56 9.44
N LEU A 116 -1.77 17.56 8.16
CA LEU A 116 -2.11 16.33 7.47
C LEU A 116 -0.87 15.42 7.34
N GLU A 117 0.29 15.99 7.02
CA GLU A 117 1.54 15.25 6.93
C GLU A 117 1.88 14.57 8.27
N ALA A 118 1.82 15.32 9.38
CA ALA A 118 2.07 14.76 10.72
C ALA A 118 1.04 13.69 11.10
N TYR A 119 -0.21 13.87 10.69
CA TYR A 119 -1.24 12.86 10.94
C TYR A 119 -0.92 11.56 10.20
N ILE A 120 -0.53 11.66 8.93
CA ILE A 120 -0.12 10.48 8.14
C ILE A 120 1.08 9.80 8.83
N ASP A 121 2.08 10.57 9.28
CA ASP A 121 3.22 10.01 9.99
C ASP A 121 2.77 9.19 11.21
N SER A 122 1.78 9.69 11.97
CA SER A 122 1.28 8.96 13.14
C SER A 122 0.57 7.65 12.77
N VAL A 123 -0.16 7.63 11.64
CA VAL A 123 -0.79 6.41 11.15
C VAL A 123 0.28 5.41 10.69
N LEU A 124 1.32 5.89 10.02
CA LEU A 124 2.41 5.03 9.54
C LEU A 124 3.19 4.36 10.67
N VAL A 125 3.21 4.96 11.87
CA VAL A 125 3.78 4.29 13.05
C VAL A 125 2.99 3.01 13.38
N LEU A 126 1.65 3.05 13.28
CA LEU A 126 0.80 1.88 13.53
C LEU A 126 1.05 0.80 12.46
N VAL A 127 1.11 1.21 11.19
CA VAL A 127 1.36 0.30 10.08
C VAL A 127 2.73 -0.39 10.25
N ALA A 128 3.76 0.39 10.57
CA ALA A 128 5.11 -0.13 10.78
C ALA A 128 5.16 -1.14 11.93
N ALA A 129 4.46 -0.85 13.03
CA ALA A 129 4.43 -1.73 14.20
C ALA A 129 3.77 -3.07 13.91
N ALA A 130 2.81 -3.10 12.97
CA ALA A 130 2.09 -4.32 12.58
C ALA A 130 2.87 -5.23 11.64
N GLN A 131 3.97 -4.73 11.06
CA GLN A 131 4.75 -5.51 10.09
C GLN A 131 5.59 -6.57 10.80
N GLU A 132 5.46 -7.82 10.36
CA GLU A 132 6.21 -8.93 10.94
C GLU A 132 7.72 -8.80 10.64
N PRO A 133 8.58 -9.44 11.45
CA PRO A 133 10.04 -9.27 11.28
C PRO A 133 10.56 -9.62 9.90
N ASP A 134 9.92 -10.56 9.20
CA ASP A 134 10.29 -10.96 7.85
C ASP A 134 9.72 -10.04 6.75
N GLY A 135 8.95 -9.03 7.14
CA GLY A 135 8.37 -8.06 6.21
C GLY A 135 6.91 -8.31 5.85
N TYR A 136 6.34 -9.45 6.20
CA TYR A 136 4.93 -9.74 5.92
C TYR A 136 4.03 -8.73 6.64
N LEU A 137 2.95 -8.29 5.99
CA LEU A 137 1.98 -7.40 6.64
C LEU A 137 0.58 -7.66 6.09
N TYR A 138 -0.27 -8.26 6.91
CA TYR A 138 -1.65 -8.56 6.57
C TYR A 138 -2.40 -8.77 7.88
N THR A 139 -3.09 -7.71 8.36
CA THR A 139 -3.67 -7.73 9.71
C THR A 139 -4.73 -8.81 9.89
N ALA A 140 -5.48 -9.14 8.82
CA ALA A 140 -6.52 -10.17 8.84
C ALA A 140 -5.98 -11.55 9.25
N ARG A 141 -4.68 -11.77 9.16
CA ARG A 141 -4.01 -12.98 9.63
C ARG A 141 -3.24 -12.74 10.92
N THR A 142 -2.45 -11.67 10.95
CA THR A 142 -1.44 -11.48 11.99
C THR A 142 -2.06 -11.21 13.36
N MET A 143 -3.22 -10.54 13.42
CA MET A 143 -3.80 -10.17 14.71
C MET A 143 -4.24 -11.39 15.54
N ASN A 144 -4.66 -12.49 14.89
CA ASN A 144 -4.95 -13.76 15.57
C ASN A 144 -4.43 -14.92 14.70
N PRO A 145 -3.18 -15.33 14.86
CA PRO A 145 -2.58 -16.35 14.00
C PRO A 145 -3.22 -17.74 14.09
N LYS A 146 -3.87 -18.06 15.22
CA LYS A 146 -4.56 -19.35 15.38
C LYS A 146 -5.93 -19.38 14.72
N HIS A 147 -6.59 -18.21 14.72
CA HIS A 147 -7.95 -18.08 14.17
C HIS A 147 -7.99 -16.85 13.27
N PRO A 148 -7.25 -16.87 12.14
CA PRO A 148 -7.24 -15.71 11.23
C PRO A 148 -8.59 -15.54 10.56
N HIS A 149 -8.75 -14.47 9.81
CA HIS A 149 -9.97 -14.23 9.02
C HIS A 149 -10.28 -15.46 8.16
N GLU A 150 -11.56 -15.84 8.09
CA GLU A 150 -11.99 -17.05 7.36
C GLU A 150 -11.50 -17.10 5.90
N TRP A 151 -11.32 -15.92 5.28
CA TRP A 151 -10.85 -15.84 3.90
C TRP A 151 -9.32 -15.89 3.78
N ALA A 152 -8.59 -15.77 4.88
CA ALA A 152 -7.12 -15.77 4.87
C ALA A 152 -6.52 -17.18 4.78
N GLY A 153 -7.33 -18.21 5.06
CA GLY A 153 -6.83 -19.59 5.06
C GLY A 153 -6.00 -19.91 6.31
N SER A 154 -5.50 -21.14 6.38
CA SER A 154 -4.70 -21.59 7.52
C SER A 154 -3.23 -21.18 7.42
N LYS A 155 -2.75 -20.91 6.21
CA LYS A 155 -1.36 -20.53 5.92
C LYS A 155 -1.31 -19.29 5.07
N ARG A 156 -0.17 -18.57 5.07
CA ARG A 156 0.08 -17.47 4.15
C ARG A 156 -0.09 -17.97 2.71
N TRP A 157 -0.68 -17.13 1.87
CA TRP A 157 -0.83 -17.33 0.43
C TRP A 157 -1.78 -18.45 0.02
N GLU A 158 -2.37 -19.18 0.99
CA GLU A 158 -3.20 -20.36 0.72
C GLU A 158 -4.42 -20.04 -0.14
N LYS A 159 -5.02 -18.86 0.04
CA LYS A 159 -6.26 -18.50 -0.65
C LYS A 159 -6.12 -17.23 -1.52
N VAL A 160 -4.92 -16.94 -1.99
CA VAL A 160 -4.68 -15.73 -2.78
C VAL A 160 -5.43 -15.71 -4.11
N GLU A 161 -5.70 -16.89 -4.68
CA GLU A 161 -6.46 -17.00 -5.94
C GLU A 161 -7.96 -16.85 -5.71
N GLU A 162 -8.42 -16.90 -4.46
CA GLU A 162 -9.82 -16.81 -4.08
C GLU A 162 -10.13 -15.47 -3.40
N LEU A 163 -9.97 -15.39 -2.09
CA LEU A 163 -10.48 -14.29 -1.28
C LEU A 163 -9.51 -13.69 -0.27
N SER A 164 -8.28 -14.24 -0.08
CA SER A 164 -7.43 -13.72 0.99
C SER A 164 -7.00 -12.28 0.75
N HIS A 165 -6.81 -11.90 -0.50
CA HIS A 165 -6.46 -10.52 -0.86
C HIS A 165 -5.09 -10.06 -0.32
N GLU A 166 -4.18 -10.97 -0.02
CA GLU A 166 -2.82 -10.63 0.45
C GLU A 166 -2.09 -9.77 -0.60
N PHE A 167 -2.13 -10.19 -1.88
CA PHE A 167 -1.54 -9.42 -2.98
C PHE A 167 -2.27 -8.10 -3.24
N TYR A 168 -3.58 -8.07 -3.03
CA TYR A 168 -4.35 -6.82 -3.13
C TYR A 168 -3.88 -5.81 -2.07
N ASN A 169 -3.68 -6.29 -0.84
CA ASN A 169 -3.16 -5.45 0.25
C ASN A 169 -1.76 -4.95 -0.08
N LEU A 170 -0.87 -5.82 -0.57
CA LEU A 170 0.48 -5.43 -1.00
C LEU A 170 0.40 -4.35 -2.09
N GLY A 171 -0.42 -4.57 -3.10
CA GLY A 171 -0.51 -3.65 -4.24
C GLY A 171 -0.89 -2.24 -3.80
N HIS A 172 -1.96 -2.12 -3.01
CA HIS A 172 -2.41 -0.81 -2.52
C HIS A 172 -1.43 -0.19 -1.53
N MET A 173 -0.75 -1.00 -0.73
CA MET A 173 0.32 -0.49 0.13
C MET A 173 1.43 0.16 -0.69
N VAL A 174 1.89 -0.53 -1.73
CA VAL A 174 2.98 -0.05 -2.59
C VAL A 174 2.56 1.23 -3.32
N GLU A 175 1.33 1.27 -3.87
CA GLU A 175 0.81 2.49 -4.53
C GLU A 175 0.81 3.67 -3.57
N GLY A 176 0.25 3.48 -2.37
CA GLY A 176 0.22 4.52 -1.35
C GLY A 176 1.61 4.96 -0.90
N ALA A 177 2.54 4.00 -0.78
CA ALA A 177 3.91 4.28 -0.35
C ALA A 177 4.68 5.09 -1.39
N ILE A 178 4.49 4.77 -2.67
CA ILE A 178 5.10 5.51 -3.77
C ILE A 178 4.56 6.95 -3.81
N ALA A 179 3.23 7.11 -3.75
CA ALA A 179 2.61 8.44 -3.74
C ALA A 179 3.11 9.28 -2.56
N HIS A 180 3.21 8.68 -1.37
CA HIS A 180 3.70 9.35 -0.17
C HIS A 180 5.15 9.79 -0.33
N TYR A 181 6.00 8.89 -0.84
CA TYR A 181 7.42 9.21 -1.07
C TYR A 181 7.57 10.34 -2.10
N GLN A 182 6.84 10.26 -3.21
CA GLN A 182 6.91 11.28 -4.27
C GLN A 182 6.44 12.64 -3.78
N ALA A 183 5.41 12.67 -2.92
CA ALA A 183 4.84 13.92 -2.42
C ALA A 183 5.68 14.56 -1.30
N THR A 184 6.33 13.76 -0.45
CA THR A 184 6.96 14.25 0.79
C THR A 184 8.48 14.05 0.83
N GLY A 185 9.02 13.14 0.04
CA GLY A 185 10.41 12.71 0.13
C GLY A 185 10.69 11.74 1.28
N LYS A 186 9.70 11.44 2.13
CA LYS A 186 9.89 10.56 3.29
C LYS A 186 9.85 9.10 2.89
N ARG A 187 10.78 8.31 3.44
CA ARG A 187 10.87 6.89 3.14
C ARG A 187 10.05 6.01 4.08
N SER A 188 9.45 6.57 5.12
CA SER A 188 8.80 5.79 6.19
C SER A 188 7.81 4.73 5.64
N PHE A 189 6.93 5.12 4.72
CA PHE A 189 5.98 4.16 4.13
C PHE A 189 6.64 3.32 3.04
N LEU A 190 7.54 3.91 2.27
CA LEU A 190 8.24 3.21 1.20
C LEU A 190 9.06 2.02 1.75
N ASP A 191 9.73 2.21 2.89
CA ASP A 191 10.53 1.13 3.50
C ASP A 191 9.67 -0.02 3.99
N ILE A 192 8.46 0.26 4.52
CA ILE A 192 7.49 -0.79 4.88
C ILE A 192 7.10 -1.58 3.63
N ALA A 193 6.78 -0.88 2.54
CA ALA A 193 6.36 -1.52 1.29
C ALA A 193 7.49 -2.36 0.67
N ILE A 194 8.73 -1.86 0.71
CA ILE A 194 9.90 -2.61 0.21
C ILE A 194 10.08 -3.90 0.99
N ARG A 195 10.00 -3.85 2.33
CA ARG A 195 10.14 -5.05 3.17
C ARG A 195 9.06 -6.09 2.85
N TYR A 196 7.82 -5.64 2.58
CA TYR A 196 6.76 -6.58 2.21
C TYR A 196 7.00 -7.15 0.80
N ALA A 197 7.43 -6.33 -0.15
CA ALA A 197 7.79 -6.82 -1.48
C ALA A 197 8.93 -7.84 -1.42
N ASP A 198 9.95 -7.59 -0.59
CA ASP A 198 11.05 -8.54 -0.37
C ASP A 198 10.55 -9.86 0.24
N CYS A 199 9.58 -9.80 1.16
CA CYS A 199 8.94 -11.00 1.72
C CYS A 199 8.28 -11.81 0.60
N VAL A 200 7.51 -11.15 -0.26
CA VAL A 200 6.86 -11.81 -1.40
C VAL A 200 7.90 -12.46 -2.32
N CYS A 201 8.98 -11.73 -2.64
CA CYS A 201 10.04 -12.28 -3.50
C CYS A 201 10.71 -13.53 -2.91
N ARG A 202 10.77 -13.63 -1.58
CA ARG A 202 11.32 -14.82 -0.92
C ARG A 202 10.34 -15.98 -0.90
N GLU A 203 9.05 -15.70 -0.73
CA GLU A 203 8.06 -16.76 -0.46
C GLU A 203 7.32 -17.23 -1.71
N ILE A 204 7.24 -16.41 -2.77
CA ILE A 204 6.45 -16.70 -3.96
C ILE A 204 7.38 -16.99 -5.15
N GLY A 205 7.12 -18.10 -5.82
CA GLY A 205 7.88 -18.50 -7.00
C GLY A 205 7.85 -20.00 -7.20
N ASP A 206 8.72 -20.49 -8.08
CA ASP A 206 8.81 -21.91 -8.42
C ASP A 206 10.07 -22.60 -7.88
N ALA A 207 10.86 -21.89 -7.06
CA ALA A 207 12.05 -22.49 -6.45
C ALA A 207 11.65 -23.37 -5.25
N PRO A 208 12.52 -24.34 -4.87
CA PRO A 208 12.22 -25.18 -3.72
C PRO A 208 11.94 -24.37 -2.45
N GLY A 209 10.80 -24.61 -1.84
CA GLY A 209 10.35 -23.94 -0.63
C GLY A 209 9.46 -22.72 -0.88
N GLN A 210 9.32 -22.30 -2.13
CA GLN A 210 8.40 -21.21 -2.47
C GLN A 210 7.01 -21.74 -2.79
N VAL A 211 6.03 -20.85 -2.74
CA VAL A 211 4.63 -21.15 -3.06
C VAL A 211 4.36 -20.64 -4.49
N VAL A 212 3.86 -21.52 -5.34
CA VAL A 212 3.36 -21.11 -6.66
C VAL A 212 1.95 -20.55 -6.44
N ALA A 213 1.77 -19.28 -6.72
CA ALA A 213 0.48 -18.61 -6.51
C ALA A 213 0.28 -17.53 -7.56
N VAL A 214 -0.98 -17.40 -7.99
CA VAL A 214 -1.39 -16.34 -8.93
C VAL A 214 -2.25 -15.35 -8.14
N PRO A 215 -1.91 -14.05 -8.16
CA PRO A 215 -2.77 -13.07 -7.48
C PRO A 215 -4.19 -13.09 -8.02
N GLY A 216 -5.17 -13.10 -7.13
CA GLY A 216 -6.58 -12.96 -7.51
C GLY A 216 -6.94 -11.56 -7.99
N HIS A 217 -6.00 -10.61 -7.92
CA HIS A 217 -6.20 -9.23 -8.33
C HIS A 217 -4.87 -8.66 -8.84
N GLN A 218 -4.88 -8.03 -9.98
CA GLN A 218 -3.69 -7.60 -10.72
C GLN A 218 -3.01 -6.32 -10.19
N ILE A 219 -3.50 -5.71 -9.13
CA ILE A 219 -2.90 -4.48 -8.58
C ILE A 219 -1.44 -4.73 -8.13
N ALA A 220 -1.12 -5.94 -7.66
CA ALA A 220 0.21 -6.25 -7.17
C ALA A 220 1.26 -6.11 -8.27
N GLU A 221 0.99 -6.66 -9.45
CA GLU A 221 1.95 -6.63 -10.58
C GLU A 221 2.21 -5.18 -11.02
N MET A 222 1.14 -4.39 -11.15
CA MET A 222 1.26 -2.98 -11.53
C MET A 222 2.07 -2.20 -10.48
N ALA A 223 1.76 -2.40 -9.20
CA ALA A 223 2.41 -1.70 -8.10
C ALA A 223 3.89 -2.07 -7.99
N LEU A 224 4.22 -3.36 -8.13
CA LEU A 224 5.62 -3.81 -8.08
C LEU A 224 6.43 -3.27 -9.26
N ALA A 225 5.83 -3.18 -10.45
CA ALA A 225 6.48 -2.53 -11.59
C ALA A 225 6.78 -1.06 -11.29
N LYS A 226 5.83 -0.34 -10.69
CA LYS A 226 6.06 1.06 -10.25
C LYS A 226 7.15 1.13 -9.18
N LEU A 227 7.13 0.23 -8.22
CA LEU A 227 8.14 0.19 -7.14
C LEU A 227 9.54 0.01 -7.74
N TYR A 228 9.67 -0.88 -8.71
CA TYR A 228 10.93 -1.08 -9.43
C TYR A 228 11.43 0.24 -10.03
N LEU A 229 10.57 0.98 -10.71
CA LEU A 229 10.93 2.27 -11.32
C LEU A 229 11.36 3.30 -10.28
N VAL A 230 10.69 3.35 -9.18
CA VAL A 230 11.06 4.25 -8.07
C VAL A 230 12.37 3.81 -7.42
N UNK A 231 12.49 2.61 -7.17
CA UNK A 231 13.65 2.10 -6.59
C UNK A 231 14.83 2.18 -7.48
N UNK A 232 14.61 2.28 -8.91
CA UNK A 232 15.64 2.44 -9.77
C UNK A 232 16.10 3.84 -9.89
N UNK A 233 15.18 4.71 -9.76
CA UNK A 233 15.47 6.05 -9.75
C UNK A 233 16.21 6.50 -8.54
N UNK A 234 15.96 5.94 -7.51
CA UNK A 234 16.58 6.18 -6.28
C UNK A 234 18.01 5.68 -6.24
N ARG A 235 18.37 4.69 -6.95
CA ARG A 235 19.78 4.19 -7.00
C ARG A 235 20.69 5.04 -7.88
N ASN A 236 20.14 5.79 -8.76
CA ASN A 236 20.90 6.57 -9.74
C ASN A 236 21.08 8.04 -9.34
N THR A 237 20.56 8.44 -8.20
CA THR A 237 20.74 9.79 -7.63
C THR A 237 21.71 9.78 -6.45
#